data_933e0f8a8fc0008ba093ddea579182bf
#
_entry.id   933e0f8a8fc0008ba093ddea579182bf
#
_cell.length_a   1.000
_cell.length_b   1.000
_cell.length_c   1.000
_cell.angle_alpha   90.00
_cell.angle_beta   90.00
_cell.angle_gamma   90.00
#
_symmetry.space_group_name_H-M   'P 1'
#
loop_
_entity.id
_entity.type
_entity.pdbx_description
1 polymer ?
#
loop_
_entity_poly.entity_id
_entity_poly.type
_entity_poly.pdbx_seq_one_letter_code
_entity_poly.pdbx_strand_id
1 'polypeptide(L)'
;MEYSPAPENSALAFEWLEEHKSKFGLFINGKWCKAKSSKVFSTDNPANGKKLASISEAGKDDINEAVSAAKRAFPKWKALSGHERARFLYAFARQLQKHSRLFAVLETLDNGKTIRETRDIDIPLVIRHFYHHAGWALSLIHI
;
A
#
# COMPACT_ATOMS: atom_id res chain seq x y z
N MET A 1 16.84 -14.89 31.24
CA MET A 1 16.20 -13.67 30.69
C MET A 1 15.62 -14.05 29.35
N GLU A 2 14.30 -14.07 29.23
CA GLU A 2 13.67 -14.19 27.91
C GLU A 2 13.65 -12.80 27.30
N TYR A 3 14.33 -12.62 26.16
CA TYR A 3 14.27 -11.39 25.40
C TYR A 3 12.97 -11.38 24.59
N SER A 4 12.27 -10.26 24.60
CA SER A 4 11.14 -10.07 23.68
C SER A 4 11.57 -10.28 22.22
N PRO A 5 10.67 -10.75 21.34
CA PRO A 5 10.97 -10.84 19.91
C PRO A 5 11.48 -9.51 19.36
N ALA A 6 12.45 -9.59 18.44
CA ALA A 6 12.97 -8.39 17.79
C ALA A 6 11.81 -7.56 17.16
N PRO A 7 11.89 -6.23 17.22
CA PRO A 7 10.86 -5.38 16.63
C PRO A 7 10.55 -5.69 15.16
N GLU A 8 11.52 -6.23 14.44
CA GLU A 8 11.44 -6.59 13.02
C GLU A 8 11.15 -8.07 12.78
N ASN A 9 10.71 -8.82 13.80
CA ASN A 9 10.35 -10.21 13.56
C ASN A 9 9.15 -10.29 12.60
N SER A 10 9.05 -11.37 11.85
CA SER A 10 8.04 -11.54 10.81
C SER A 10 6.66 -11.98 11.31
N ALA A 11 6.50 -12.26 12.61
CA ALA A 11 5.25 -12.80 13.15
C ALA A 11 4.05 -11.90 12.85
N LEU A 12 4.15 -10.60 13.16
CA LEU A 12 3.10 -9.61 12.86
C LEU A 12 2.69 -9.59 11.38
N ALA A 13 3.65 -9.74 10.47
CA ALA A 13 3.35 -9.76 9.04
C ALA A 13 2.62 -11.03 8.64
N PHE A 14 3.01 -12.19 9.17
CA PHE A 14 2.31 -13.45 8.92
C PHE A 14 0.92 -13.47 9.54
N GLU A 15 0.75 -12.99 10.78
CA GLU A 15 -0.55 -12.83 11.41
C GLU A 15 -1.48 -11.95 10.56
N TRP A 16 -0.98 -10.82 10.06
CA TRP A 16 -1.73 -9.94 9.18
C TRP A 16 -2.10 -10.62 7.86
N LEU A 17 -1.19 -11.40 7.26
CA LEU A 17 -1.49 -12.17 6.05
C LEU A 17 -2.58 -13.23 6.32
N GLU A 18 -2.53 -13.93 7.45
CA GLU A 18 -3.51 -14.92 7.86
C GLU A 18 -4.90 -14.31 8.10
N GLU A 19 -4.98 -13.18 8.80
CA GLU A 19 -6.22 -12.41 8.99
C GLU A 19 -6.91 -12.09 7.65
N HIS A 20 -6.11 -11.82 6.61
CA HIS A 20 -6.58 -11.57 5.25
C HIS A 20 -6.66 -12.87 4.41
N LYS A 21 -6.52 -14.05 5.03
CA LYS A 21 -6.52 -15.37 4.36
C LYS A 21 -5.47 -15.48 3.26
N SER A 22 -4.43 -14.67 3.32
CA SER A 22 -3.39 -14.55 2.29
C SER A 22 -3.96 -14.40 0.87
N LYS A 23 -5.07 -13.65 0.72
CA LYS A 23 -5.76 -13.44 -0.56
C LYS A 23 -6.11 -11.98 -0.74
N PHE A 24 -5.61 -11.39 -1.81
CA PHE A 24 -5.83 -9.99 -2.10
C PHE A 24 -6.53 -9.82 -3.45
N GLY A 25 -7.64 -9.09 -3.41
CA GLY A 25 -8.43 -8.71 -4.58
C GLY A 25 -7.92 -7.42 -5.23
N LEU A 26 -8.69 -6.94 -6.20
CA LEU A 26 -8.54 -5.61 -6.78
C LEU A 26 -9.32 -4.62 -5.91
N PHE A 27 -8.75 -3.43 -5.67
CA PHE A 27 -9.46 -2.36 -4.99
C PHE A 27 -9.90 -1.30 -6.00
N ILE A 28 -11.18 -1.34 -6.38
CA ILE A 28 -11.74 -0.47 -7.42
C ILE A 28 -13.00 0.22 -6.88
N ASN A 29 -13.09 1.53 -7.09
CA ASN A 29 -14.24 2.36 -6.68
C ASN A 29 -14.59 2.22 -5.19
N GLY A 30 -13.57 2.16 -4.32
CA GLY A 30 -13.72 2.04 -2.87
C GLY A 30 -14.13 0.66 -2.37
N LYS A 31 -14.05 -0.39 -3.21
CA LYS A 31 -14.46 -1.76 -2.85
C LYS A 31 -13.42 -2.79 -3.29
N TRP A 32 -13.27 -3.83 -2.48
CA TRP A 32 -12.52 -5.01 -2.85
C TRP A 32 -13.36 -5.89 -3.79
N CYS A 33 -12.79 -6.29 -4.91
CA CYS A 33 -13.42 -7.16 -5.91
C CYS A 33 -12.44 -8.20 -6.45
N LYS A 34 -12.99 -9.28 -7.00
CA LYS A 34 -12.20 -10.27 -7.74
C LYS A 34 -11.97 -9.78 -9.16
N ALA A 35 -10.88 -10.23 -9.79
CA ALA A 35 -10.72 -10.05 -11.23
C ALA A 35 -11.86 -10.75 -12.00
N LYS A 36 -12.32 -10.15 -13.10
CA LYS A 36 -13.41 -10.72 -13.94
C LYS A 36 -13.05 -12.08 -14.49
N SER A 37 -11.77 -12.31 -14.77
CA SER A 37 -11.25 -13.61 -15.20
C SER A 37 -11.19 -14.65 -14.08
N SER A 38 -11.33 -14.23 -12.83
CA SER A 38 -11.06 -15.03 -11.63
C SER A 38 -9.63 -15.57 -11.54
N LYS A 39 -8.71 -15.13 -12.40
CA LYS A 39 -7.30 -15.52 -12.36
C LYS A 39 -6.60 -14.92 -11.17
N VAL A 40 -5.62 -15.64 -10.67
CA VAL A 40 -4.74 -15.24 -9.57
C VAL A 40 -3.31 -15.65 -9.88
N PHE A 41 -2.35 -14.93 -9.32
CA PHE A 41 -0.95 -15.33 -9.27
C PHE A 41 -0.47 -15.38 -7.83
N SER A 42 0.62 -16.09 -7.57
CA SER A 42 1.24 -16.10 -6.25
C SER A 42 2.30 -15.00 -6.14
N THR A 43 2.45 -14.47 -4.94
CA THR A 43 3.68 -13.78 -4.55
C THR A 43 4.41 -14.67 -3.56
N ASP A 44 5.71 -14.81 -3.74
CA ASP A 44 6.54 -15.76 -3.01
C ASP A 44 7.71 -15.02 -2.37
N ASN A 45 8.09 -15.44 -1.16
CA ASN A 45 9.26 -14.89 -0.48
C ASN A 45 10.55 -15.33 -1.20
N PRO A 46 11.30 -14.40 -1.80
CA PRO A 46 12.50 -14.74 -2.57
C PRO A 46 13.63 -15.37 -1.72
N ALA A 47 13.63 -15.15 -0.41
CA ALA A 47 14.64 -15.71 0.48
C ALA A 47 14.50 -17.24 0.68
N ASN A 48 13.28 -17.80 0.51
CA ASN A 48 13.03 -19.22 0.79
C ASN A 48 12.07 -19.90 -0.19
N GLY A 49 11.56 -19.17 -1.20
CA GLY A 49 10.62 -19.65 -2.21
C GLY A 49 9.22 -20.03 -1.68
N LYS A 50 8.91 -19.69 -0.41
CA LYS A 50 7.59 -19.99 0.15
C LYS A 50 6.58 -18.96 -0.28
N LYS A 51 5.41 -19.44 -0.66
CA LYS A 51 4.27 -18.60 -1.01
C LYS A 51 3.86 -17.70 0.16
N LEU A 52 3.68 -16.40 -0.10
CA LEU A 52 3.17 -15.42 0.84
C LEU A 52 1.66 -15.23 0.66
N ALA A 53 1.21 -15.00 -0.57
CA ALA A 53 -0.18 -14.72 -0.84
C ALA A 53 -0.61 -15.09 -2.27
N SER A 54 -1.92 -15.03 -2.52
CA SER A 54 -2.52 -15.09 -3.86
C SER A 54 -3.11 -13.71 -4.18
N ILE A 55 -2.73 -13.17 -5.33
CA ILE A 55 -3.13 -11.85 -5.80
C ILE A 55 -4.04 -12.01 -7.02
N SER A 56 -5.13 -11.25 -7.09
CA SER A 56 -6.00 -11.23 -8.27
C SER A 56 -5.28 -10.64 -9.48
N GLU A 57 -5.29 -11.37 -10.61
CA GLU A 57 -4.70 -10.92 -11.87
C GLU A 57 -5.72 -10.08 -12.66
N ALA A 58 -5.50 -8.76 -12.68
CA ALA A 58 -6.36 -7.83 -13.41
C ALA A 58 -6.23 -8.02 -14.92
N GLY A 59 -7.36 -8.15 -15.61
CA GLY A 59 -7.45 -8.15 -17.06
C GLY A 59 -7.78 -6.76 -17.61
N LYS A 60 -7.89 -6.67 -18.95
CA LYS A 60 -8.22 -5.43 -19.66
C LYS A 60 -9.51 -4.76 -19.14
N ASP A 61 -10.54 -5.57 -18.88
CA ASP A 61 -11.82 -5.04 -18.42
C ASP A 61 -11.77 -4.50 -16.99
N ASP A 62 -10.97 -5.12 -16.12
CA ASP A 62 -10.75 -4.63 -14.76
C ASP A 62 -10.00 -3.29 -14.77
N ILE A 63 -8.98 -3.18 -15.64
CA ILE A 63 -8.23 -1.92 -15.84
C ILE A 63 -9.18 -0.82 -16.36
N ASN A 64 -10.00 -1.12 -17.37
CA ASN A 64 -10.96 -0.17 -17.92
C ASN A 64 -11.97 0.30 -16.88
N GLU A 65 -12.43 -0.60 -16.02
CA GLU A 65 -13.33 -0.26 -14.91
C GLU A 65 -12.64 0.63 -13.86
N ALA A 66 -11.40 0.31 -13.49
CA ALA A 66 -10.61 1.12 -12.56
C ALA A 66 -10.38 2.54 -13.09
N VAL A 67 -9.98 2.68 -14.37
CA VAL A 67 -9.79 3.98 -15.01
C VAL A 67 -11.11 4.75 -15.10
N SER A 68 -12.22 4.08 -15.45
CA SER A 68 -13.54 4.70 -15.51
C SER A 68 -14.00 5.19 -14.14
N ALA A 69 -13.73 4.43 -13.07
CA ALA A 69 -14.02 4.84 -11.69
C ALA A 69 -13.19 6.08 -11.29
N ALA A 70 -11.91 6.10 -11.63
CA ALA A 70 -11.04 7.24 -11.38
C ALA A 70 -11.52 8.50 -12.14
N LYS A 71 -11.89 8.36 -13.41
CA LYS A 71 -12.44 9.46 -14.21
C LYS A 71 -13.73 10.02 -13.62
N ARG A 72 -14.63 9.17 -13.12
CA ARG A 72 -15.86 9.63 -12.44
C ARG A 72 -15.58 10.36 -11.12
N ALA A 73 -14.55 9.95 -10.38
CA ALA A 73 -14.17 10.59 -9.12
C ALA A 73 -13.42 11.92 -9.33
N PHE A 74 -12.71 12.06 -10.44
CA PHE A 74 -11.82 13.18 -10.73
C PHE A 74 -12.48 14.58 -10.61
N PRO A 75 -13.70 14.84 -11.15
CA PRO A 75 -14.33 16.16 -11.02
C PRO A 75 -14.51 16.60 -9.56
N LYS A 76 -14.94 15.67 -8.67
CA LYS A 76 -15.07 15.95 -7.24
C LYS A 76 -13.72 16.24 -6.58
N TRP A 77 -12.70 15.44 -6.91
CA TRP A 77 -11.35 15.67 -6.42
C TRP A 77 -10.76 17.00 -6.89
N LYS A 78 -10.94 17.32 -8.17
CA LYS A 78 -10.49 18.58 -8.77
C LYS A 78 -11.15 19.80 -8.12
N ALA A 79 -12.42 19.69 -7.73
CA ALA A 79 -13.18 20.77 -7.11
C ALA A 79 -12.76 21.05 -5.63
N LEU A 80 -12.05 20.13 -4.98
CA LEU A 80 -11.53 20.35 -3.64
C LEU A 80 -10.49 21.46 -3.65
N SER A 81 -10.48 22.27 -2.58
CA SER A 81 -9.39 23.23 -2.32
C SER A 81 -8.06 22.49 -2.12
N GLY A 82 -6.93 23.21 -2.28
CA GLY A 82 -5.61 22.67 -1.97
C GLY A 82 -5.51 22.19 -0.52
N HIS A 83 -6.15 22.90 0.41
CA HIS A 83 -6.22 22.53 1.82
C HIS A 83 -6.92 21.18 2.06
N GLU A 84 -8.05 20.96 1.42
CA GLU A 84 -8.79 19.70 1.53
C GLU A 84 -8.00 18.54 0.92
N ARG A 85 -7.38 18.73 -0.25
CA ARG A 85 -6.50 17.70 -0.86
C ARG A 85 -5.31 17.36 0.04
N ALA A 86 -4.68 18.37 0.63
CA ALA A 86 -3.56 18.17 1.56
C ALA A 86 -3.95 17.31 2.78
N ARG A 87 -5.16 17.51 3.33
CA ARG A 87 -5.64 16.69 4.47
C ARG A 87 -5.65 15.20 4.16
N PHE A 88 -6.03 14.81 2.93
CA PHE A 88 -5.99 13.41 2.52
C PHE A 88 -4.54 12.88 2.44
N LEU A 89 -3.62 13.66 1.86
CA LEU A 89 -2.21 13.26 1.77
C LEU A 89 -1.56 13.15 3.17
N TYR A 90 -1.85 14.07 4.08
CA TYR A 90 -1.43 13.97 5.47
C TYR A 90 -2.02 12.73 6.18
N ALA A 91 -3.29 12.40 5.89
CA ALA A 91 -3.90 11.21 6.44
C ALA A 91 -3.19 9.93 5.97
N PHE A 92 -2.84 9.84 4.68
CA PHE A 92 -2.03 8.72 4.15
C PHE A 92 -0.67 8.64 4.83
N ALA A 93 0.07 9.75 4.93
CA ALA A 93 1.36 9.77 5.62
C ALA A 93 1.26 9.24 7.05
N ARG A 94 0.25 9.68 7.81
CA ARG A 94 0.03 9.20 9.19
C ARG A 94 -0.31 7.72 9.27
N GLN A 95 -1.11 7.19 8.33
CA GLN A 95 -1.41 5.76 8.30
C GLN A 95 -0.15 4.94 7.98
N LEU A 96 0.66 5.38 7.03
CA LEU A 96 1.95 4.74 6.74
C LEU A 96 2.89 4.77 7.94
N GLN A 97 2.97 5.89 8.67
CA GLN A 97 3.77 5.99 9.90
C GLN A 97 3.28 5.02 10.97
N LYS A 98 1.96 4.99 11.19
CA LYS A 98 1.34 4.11 12.20
C LYS A 98 1.65 2.63 11.94
N HIS A 99 1.71 2.22 10.70
CA HIS A 99 1.92 0.83 10.27
C HIS A 99 3.31 0.59 9.67
N SER A 100 4.27 1.49 9.90
CA SER A 100 5.58 1.48 9.24
C SER A 100 6.34 0.17 9.43
N ARG A 101 6.28 -0.43 10.61
CA ARG A 101 6.91 -1.74 10.88
C ARG A 101 6.31 -2.85 10.03
N LEU A 102 4.98 -2.94 9.96
CA LEU A 102 4.30 -3.95 9.15
C LEU A 102 4.68 -3.79 7.68
N PHE A 103 4.65 -2.57 7.16
CA PHE A 103 5.04 -2.29 5.78
C PHE A 103 6.50 -2.68 5.51
N ALA A 104 7.43 -2.33 6.40
CA ALA A 104 8.84 -2.65 6.22
C ALA A 104 9.10 -4.17 6.18
N VAL A 105 8.45 -4.93 7.06
CA VAL A 105 8.58 -6.38 7.09
C VAL A 105 7.94 -7.03 5.88
N LEU A 106 6.73 -6.61 5.48
CA LEU A 106 6.06 -7.11 4.27
C LEU A 106 6.88 -6.82 3.01
N GLU A 107 7.44 -5.63 2.88
CA GLU A 107 8.33 -5.25 1.77
C GLU A 107 9.57 -6.15 1.72
N THR A 108 10.18 -6.41 2.87
CA THR A 108 11.32 -7.35 2.95
C THR A 108 10.92 -8.76 2.54
N LEU A 109 9.77 -9.25 2.99
CA LEU A 109 9.30 -10.61 2.67
C LEU A 109 8.96 -10.77 1.18
N ASP A 110 8.39 -9.75 0.56
CA ASP A 110 7.90 -9.82 -0.81
C ASP A 110 8.99 -9.48 -1.85
N ASN A 111 9.82 -8.49 -1.55
CA ASN A 111 10.84 -7.97 -2.47
C ASN A 111 12.22 -8.63 -2.28
N GLY A 112 12.51 -9.09 -1.07
CA GLY A 112 13.83 -9.64 -0.71
C GLY A 112 14.87 -8.62 -0.30
N LYS A 113 14.52 -7.35 -0.19
CA LYS A 113 15.41 -6.31 0.37
C LYS A 113 15.74 -6.57 1.83
N THR A 114 16.86 -6.03 2.31
CA THR A 114 17.21 -6.13 3.72
C THR A 114 16.23 -5.31 4.57
N ILE A 115 15.90 -5.80 5.76
CA ILE A 115 15.02 -5.08 6.70
C ILE A 115 15.57 -3.69 7.07
N ARG A 116 16.89 -3.53 7.08
CA ARG A 116 17.53 -2.24 7.33
C ARG A 116 17.18 -1.22 6.23
N GLU A 117 17.18 -1.65 4.98
CA GLU A 117 16.85 -0.78 3.85
C GLU A 117 15.36 -0.40 3.84
N THR A 118 14.48 -1.39 3.98
CA THR A 118 13.03 -1.14 3.98
C THR A 118 12.59 -0.29 5.17
N ARG A 119 13.12 -0.57 6.37
CA ARG A 119 12.78 0.15 7.61
C ARG A 119 13.35 1.56 7.66
N ASP A 120 14.62 1.74 7.27
CA ASP A 120 15.34 3.00 7.52
C ASP A 120 15.33 3.94 6.30
N ILE A 121 15.06 3.40 5.10
CA ILE A 121 15.09 4.17 3.85
C ILE A 121 13.72 4.16 3.16
N ASP A 122 13.22 3.01 2.71
CA ASP A 122 12.08 2.94 1.79
C ASP A 122 10.79 3.46 2.44
N ILE A 123 10.38 2.89 3.57
CA ILE A 123 9.14 3.31 4.23
C ILE A 123 9.20 4.76 4.74
N PRO A 124 10.30 5.22 5.39
CA PRO A 124 10.43 6.64 5.73
C PRO A 124 10.41 7.56 4.51
N LEU A 125 10.98 7.13 3.37
CA LEU A 125 10.98 7.90 2.13
C LEU A 125 9.55 8.07 1.57
N VAL A 126 8.76 6.99 1.50
CA VAL A 126 7.36 7.04 1.08
C VAL A 126 6.56 8.01 1.95
N ILE A 127 6.72 7.94 3.28
CA ILE A 127 6.05 8.83 4.23
C ILE A 127 6.42 10.29 3.95
N ARG A 128 7.72 10.58 3.75
CA ARG A 128 8.20 11.94 3.43
C ARG A 128 7.64 12.46 2.12
N HIS A 129 7.48 11.61 1.11
CA HIS A 129 6.87 12.01 -0.16
C HIS A 129 5.40 12.44 0.02
N PHE A 130 4.61 11.71 0.78
CA PHE A 130 3.23 12.12 1.07
C PHE A 130 3.17 13.45 1.83
N TYR A 131 4.03 13.67 2.84
CA TYR A 131 4.12 14.96 3.54
C TYR A 131 4.55 16.08 2.62
N HIS A 132 5.57 15.85 1.78
CA HIS A 132 6.06 16.82 0.82
C HIS A 132 4.96 17.27 -0.15
N HIS A 133 4.28 16.32 -0.78
CA HIS A 133 3.21 16.64 -1.72
C HIS A 133 1.96 17.23 -1.05
N ALA A 134 1.72 16.92 0.22
CA ALA A 134 0.69 17.63 1.00
C ALA A 134 1.02 19.11 1.16
N GLY A 135 2.29 19.44 1.44
CA GLY A 135 2.77 20.84 1.48
C GLY A 135 2.60 21.54 0.13
N TRP A 136 2.92 20.85 -0.97
CA TRP A 136 2.72 21.40 -2.32
C TRP A 136 1.25 21.63 -2.66
N ALA A 137 0.35 20.73 -2.24
CA ALA A 137 -1.08 20.93 -2.42
C ALA A 137 -1.62 22.17 -1.69
N LEU A 138 -0.95 22.62 -0.60
CA LEU A 138 -1.29 23.84 0.10
C LEU A 138 -0.76 25.09 -0.60
N SER A 139 0.46 25.04 -1.14
CA SER A 139 1.19 26.22 -1.62
C SER A 139 1.03 26.49 -3.11
N LEU A 140 0.75 25.48 -3.92
CA LEU A 140 0.53 25.64 -5.35
C LEU A 140 -0.92 26.08 -5.63
N ILE A 141 -1.12 27.37 -5.45
CA ILE A 141 -2.24 28.08 -6.05
C ILE A 141 -1.82 28.35 -7.49
N HIS A 142 -2.41 27.63 -8.41
CA HIS A 142 -2.30 27.79 -9.87
C HIS A 142 -1.19 28.76 -10.35
N ILE A 143 -0.12 28.19 -10.84
CA ILE A 143 0.70 28.88 -11.83
C ILE A 143 0.04 28.68 -13.20
#